data_5e9a7a7ba46a2aabc336ab9983426cff
#
_entry.id   5e9a7a7ba46a2aabc336ab9983426cff
#
_cell.length_a   1.000
_cell.length_b   1.000
_cell.length_c   1.000
_cell.angle_alpha   90.00
_cell.angle_beta   90.00
_cell.angle_gamma   90.00
#
_symmetry.space_group_name_H-M   'P 1'
#
loop_
_entity.id
_entity.type
_entity.pdbx_description
1 polymer ?
#
loop_
_entity_poly.entity_id
_entity_poly.type
_entity_poly.pdbx_seq_one_letter_code
_entity_poly.pdbx_strand_id
1 'polypeptide(L)'
;MDASPVGKLQRKTQYENDQFSGNAYIDIKPIEGLTLHADANISRFIFSNSYFSPKVSLPEQYETEPTSTLAEANYRNTNTSINFRADYKFKITDDHRFDVMAGYSADRYWSKEHDQAYSGFPNDDVLNNASSATTVNKPMETYSKSGLNSLYGRLSYDFLSRYLLDFSLRSDESSKFGPGNKRGTFPAVSLAWRINQEPFLESVRDIDDLKFRLSWGKTGSTNVSDFSYIQYFNSNIYGGQSAITLATTYPNKDIKWEMTTEYNAGVDFSFFNGRLNGSFDIYHRKTDGALAPAPIALEFGIGTFYSNILDLTNNGFEFSIGGDVVHTKDFTYNTMLSISSNKNKITKLNGSTLDMMHQDLYMEGHAMGTVKGYKVAGIYQSQDQISKLNEQAMDKGYDFYQDGAAVGDYMYVDTNGDGYISEADRTAIANPEPKVFGGWSNTLSYKNFTLSMLFQYQFGGDAYYSTMQESASGAIGMSILREMYGNTWTPDRTDAKYAKLMWMPSVYTNTQANDRYVYSNSYFRLRNITLSYTFEPAWLERLHVSGASVFFTATNLFTITDWPGLDPDMAATNAFTKTTETKDVYPMSRSFSFGLKLQF
;
A
#
# COMPACT_ATOMS: atom_id res chain seq x y z
N MET A 1 -28.26 -7.72 -8.52
CA MET A 1 -27.58 -7.71 -9.82
C MET A 1 -26.88 -6.37 -10.00
N ASP A 2 -25.68 -6.38 -10.52
CA ASP A 2 -25.01 -5.13 -10.88
C ASP A 2 -25.71 -4.45 -12.06
N ALA A 3 -25.62 -3.11 -12.09
CA ALA A 3 -26.12 -2.33 -13.22
C ALA A 3 -25.44 -2.76 -14.54
N SER A 4 -26.19 -2.68 -15.64
CA SER A 4 -25.66 -2.96 -16.97
C SER A 4 -24.35 -2.19 -17.23
N PRO A 5 -23.30 -2.83 -17.77
CA PRO A 5 -22.07 -2.12 -18.15
C PRO A 5 -22.32 -0.92 -19.05
N VAL A 6 -23.28 -1.01 -19.98
CA VAL A 6 -23.68 0.09 -20.87
C VAL A 6 -24.34 1.22 -20.08
N GLY A 7 -25.18 0.90 -19.08
CA GLY A 7 -25.76 1.90 -18.19
C GLY A 7 -24.69 2.60 -17.33
N LYS A 8 -23.68 1.86 -16.86
CA LYS A 8 -22.55 2.45 -16.11
C LYS A 8 -21.76 3.46 -16.94
N LEU A 9 -21.64 3.27 -18.25
CA LEU A 9 -20.96 4.22 -19.14
C LEU A 9 -21.72 5.55 -19.33
N GLN A 10 -23.00 5.61 -18.97
CA GLN A 10 -23.79 6.83 -19.04
C GLN A 10 -23.70 7.72 -17.80
N ARG A 11 -22.98 7.27 -16.77
CA ARG A 11 -22.68 8.07 -15.60
C ARG A 11 -21.81 9.26 -15.97
N LYS A 12 -22.13 10.42 -15.44
CA LYS A 12 -21.39 11.66 -15.70
C LYS A 12 -20.64 12.02 -14.41
N THR A 13 -19.34 12.20 -14.53
CA THR A 13 -18.50 12.63 -13.41
C THR A 13 -17.71 13.87 -13.84
N GLN A 14 -17.77 14.92 -13.03
CA GLN A 14 -17.02 16.14 -13.25
C GLN A 14 -16.16 16.39 -12.02
N TYR A 15 -14.87 16.66 -12.26
CA TYR A 15 -13.89 17.01 -11.24
C TYR A 15 -13.34 18.41 -11.51
N GLU A 16 -13.21 19.19 -10.45
CA GLU A 16 -12.53 20.47 -10.47
C GLU A 16 -11.54 20.50 -9.32
N ASN A 17 -10.28 20.83 -9.61
CA ASN A 17 -9.20 20.84 -8.64
C ASN A 17 -8.48 22.18 -8.71
N ASP A 18 -8.47 22.92 -7.57
CA ASP A 18 -7.66 24.09 -7.39
C ASP A 18 -6.59 23.83 -6.34
N GLN A 19 -5.34 24.06 -6.70
CA GLN A 19 -4.23 23.95 -5.77
C GLN A 19 -3.43 25.24 -5.72
N PHE A 20 -3.26 25.76 -4.53
CA PHE A 20 -2.36 26.85 -4.23
C PHE A 20 -1.26 26.38 -3.28
N SER A 21 0.01 26.63 -3.64
CA SER A 21 1.15 26.38 -2.76
C SER A 21 2.08 27.58 -2.76
N GLY A 22 2.48 28.03 -1.59
CA GLY A 22 3.39 29.13 -1.38
C GLY A 22 4.44 28.77 -0.34
N ASN A 23 5.68 29.18 -0.58
CA ASN A 23 6.79 29.07 0.34
C ASN A 23 7.52 30.42 0.39
N ALA A 24 7.84 30.86 1.61
CA ALA A 24 8.69 32.01 1.85
C ALA A 24 9.78 31.61 2.85
N TYR A 25 11.01 31.97 2.59
CA TYR A 25 12.12 31.71 3.50
C TYR A 25 13.08 32.88 3.61
N ILE A 26 13.84 32.90 4.68
CA ILE A 26 14.94 33.84 4.91
C ILE A 26 16.12 33.10 5.52
N ASP A 27 17.31 33.37 4.97
CA ASP A 27 18.60 32.90 5.49
C ASP A 27 19.40 34.10 5.96
N ILE A 28 19.83 34.09 7.22
CA ILE A 28 20.70 35.09 7.81
C ILE A 28 22.02 34.43 8.19
N LYS A 29 23.14 34.98 7.75
CA LYS A 29 24.49 34.48 8.04
C LYS A 29 25.23 35.52 8.90
N PRO A 30 25.02 35.54 10.22
CA PRO A 30 25.56 36.58 11.10
C PRO A 30 27.07 36.48 11.34
N ILE A 31 27.60 35.25 11.27
CA ILE A 31 29.04 34.95 11.37
C ILE A 31 29.38 33.82 10.41
N GLU A 32 30.67 33.66 10.12
CA GLU A 32 31.14 32.56 9.28
C GLU A 32 30.71 31.19 9.88
N GLY A 33 30.20 30.31 9.03
CA GLY A 33 29.74 28.98 9.39
C GLY A 33 28.32 28.92 10.01
N LEU A 34 27.74 30.02 10.50
CA LEU A 34 26.40 30.05 11.11
C LEU A 34 25.36 30.53 10.09
N THR A 35 24.34 29.70 9.88
CA THR A 35 23.15 30.06 9.08
C THR A 35 21.92 29.94 10.00
N LEU A 36 21.17 31.03 10.12
CA LEU A 36 19.85 31.04 10.74
C LEU A 36 18.83 31.00 9.61
N HIS A 37 18.02 29.96 9.58
CA HIS A 37 17.01 29.72 8.56
C HIS A 37 15.62 29.81 9.18
N ALA A 38 14.73 30.56 8.52
CA ALA A 38 13.31 30.55 8.84
C ALA A 38 12.50 30.36 7.57
N ASP A 39 11.56 29.45 7.57
CA ASP A 39 10.63 29.24 6.46
C ASP A 39 9.19 29.11 6.92
N ALA A 40 8.29 29.50 6.03
CA ALA A 40 6.86 29.33 6.19
C ALA A 40 6.26 28.79 4.88
N ASN A 41 5.47 27.73 5.02
CA ASN A 41 4.80 27.08 3.90
C ASN A 41 3.29 27.11 4.10
N ILE A 42 2.56 27.33 3.02
CA ILE A 42 1.12 27.13 2.94
C ILE A 42 0.79 26.33 1.70
N SER A 43 -0.04 25.30 1.86
CA SER A 43 -0.63 24.57 0.75
C SER A 43 -2.13 24.45 0.97
N ARG A 44 -2.90 24.88 -0.02
CA ARG A 44 -4.36 24.78 0.00
C ARG A 44 -4.82 24.01 -1.23
N PHE A 45 -5.67 23.03 -1.00
CA PHE A 45 -6.28 22.20 -2.02
C PHE A 45 -7.79 22.28 -1.90
N ILE A 46 -8.47 22.54 -3.01
CA ILE A 46 -9.93 22.54 -3.13
C ILE A 46 -10.28 21.55 -4.22
N PHE A 47 -11.16 20.63 -3.90
CA PHE A 47 -11.65 19.60 -4.79
C PHE A 47 -13.17 19.63 -4.80
N SER A 48 -13.75 19.79 -5.97
CA SER A 48 -15.18 19.69 -6.17
C SER A 48 -15.46 18.52 -7.12
N ASN A 49 -16.38 17.66 -6.72
CA ASN A 49 -16.80 16.49 -7.50
C ASN A 49 -18.31 16.52 -7.66
N SER A 50 -18.79 16.30 -8.88
CA SER A 50 -20.20 16.09 -9.19
C SER A 50 -20.33 14.76 -9.91
N TYR A 51 -21.19 13.88 -9.40
CA TYR A 51 -21.42 12.55 -9.92
C TYR A 51 -22.90 12.31 -10.16
N PHE A 52 -23.30 12.22 -11.42
CA PHE A 52 -24.67 11.94 -11.83
C PHE A 52 -24.81 10.49 -12.30
N SER A 53 -25.75 9.74 -11.68
CA SER A 53 -26.13 8.38 -12.05
C SER A 53 -27.53 8.40 -12.66
N PRO A 54 -27.70 8.18 -13.99
CA PRO A 54 -29.00 8.08 -14.63
C PRO A 54 -29.73 6.79 -14.23
N LYS A 55 -31.04 6.74 -14.40
CA LYS A 55 -31.88 5.56 -14.08
C LYS A 55 -31.38 4.27 -14.71
N VAL A 56 -30.95 4.31 -15.95
CA VAL A 56 -30.44 3.14 -16.71
C VAL A 56 -29.15 2.56 -16.14
N SER A 57 -28.46 3.27 -15.24
CA SER A 57 -27.24 2.80 -14.58
C SER A 57 -27.49 2.03 -13.29
N LEU A 58 -28.75 1.90 -12.87
CA LEU A 58 -29.16 1.29 -11.62
C LEU A 58 -29.72 -0.12 -11.87
N PRO A 59 -29.59 -1.06 -10.92
CA PRO A 59 -30.16 -2.40 -11.05
C PRO A 59 -31.67 -2.37 -10.95
N GLU A 60 -32.35 -3.11 -11.84
CA GLU A 60 -33.81 -3.20 -11.92
C GLU A 60 -34.51 -4.01 -10.79
N GLN A 61 -33.78 -4.49 -9.80
CA GLN A 61 -34.22 -5.59 -8.92
C GLN A 61 -34.94 -5.20 -7.63
N TYR A 62 -35.17 -3.93 -7.36
CA TYR A 62 -35.87 -3.54 -6.13
C TYR A 62 -37.25 -2.96 -6.46
N GLU A 63 -38.25 -3.31 -5.67
CA GLU A 63 -39.68 -2.96 -5.79
C GLU A 63 -39.98 -1.44 -5.86
N THR A 64 -38.97 -0.61 -5.73
CA THR A 64 -39.04 0.84 -5.95
C THR A 64 -38.45 1.18 -7.30
N GLU A 65 -39.17 1.94 -8.10
CA GLU A 65 -38.64 2.47 -9.38
C GLU A 65 -37.29 3.15 -9.15
N PRO A 66 -36.24 2.73 -9.89
CA PRO A 66 -34.93 3.35 -9.74
C PRO A 66 -35.02 4.84 -10.09
N THR A 67 -34.54 5.68 -9.19
CA THR A 67 -34.50 7.14 -9.42
C THR A 67 -33.07 7.55 -9.73
N SER A 68 -32.89 8.46 -10.69
CA SER A 68 -31.58 9.06 -10.94
C SER A 68 -31.08 9.83 -9.72
N THR A 69 -29.77 9.82 -9.53
CA THR A 69 -29.11 10.46 -8.39
C THR A 69 -27.99 11.39 -8.83
N LEU A 70 -27.84 12.52 -8.13
CA LEU A 70 -26.71 13.42 -8.22
C LEU A 70 -26.05 13.49 -6.84
N ALA A 71 -24.76 13.23 -6.78
CA ALA A 71 -23.94 13.43 -5.59
C ALA A 71 -22.91 14.53 -5.85
N GLU A 72 -22.82 15.50 -4.95
CA GLU A 72 -21.86 16.57 -4.98
C GLU A 72 -21.00 16.52 -3.70
N ALA A 73 -19.69 16.55 -3.87
CA ALA A 73 -18.74 16.61 -2.79
C ALA A 73 -17.82 17.81 -2.98
N ASN A 74 -17.67 18.60 -1.91
CA ASN A 74 -16.73 19.71 -1.87
C ASN A 74 -15.76 19.50 -0.72
N TYR A 75 -14.53 19.17 -1.05
CA TYR A 75 -13.45 18.98 -0.11
C TYR A 75 -12.44 20.13 -0.20
N ARG A 76 -12.03 20.64 0.92
CA ARG A 76 -10.93 21.58 1.02
C ARG A 76 -10.02 21.25 2.17
N ASN A 77 -8.72 21.33 1.96
CA ASN A 77 -7.74 21.27 3.02
C ASN A 77 -6.77 22.44 2.97
N THR A 78 -6.15 22.70 4.09
CA THR A 78 -5.06 23.67 4.22
C THR A 78 -4.01 23.10 5.15
N ASN A 79 -2.78 23.02 4.64
CA ASN A 79 -1.59 22.70 5.40
C ASN A 79 -0.76 23.97 5.57
N THR A 80 -0.35 24.25 6.80
CA THR A 80 0.61 25.32 7.09
C THR A 80 1.74 24.76 7.92
N SER A 81 2.98 25.14 7.58
CA SER A 81 4.15 24.82 8.39
C SER A 81 5.03 26.05 8.57
N ILE A 82 5.62 26.17 9.74
CA ILE A 82 6.69 27.10 10.04
C ILE A 82 7.87 26.31 10.58
N ASN A 83 9.06 26.72 10.19
CA ASN A 83 10.28 26.08 10.62
C ASN A 83 11.35 27.14 10.93
N PHE A 84 12.05 26.97 12.04
CA PHE A 84 13.18 27.79 12.45
C PHE A 84 14.34 26.85 12.73
N ARG A 85 15.50 27.12 12.11
CA ARG A 85 16.70 26.28 12.21
C ARG A 85 17.96 27.11 12.30
N ALA A 86 18.88 26.71 13.14
CA ALA A 86 20.23 27.20 13.19
C ALA A 86 21.20 26.09 12.82
N ASP A 87 22.00 26.31 11.79
CA ASP A 87 23.05 25.42 11.29
C ASP A 87 24.40 26.07 11.56
N TYR A 88 25.31 25.39 12.25
CA TYR A 88 26.66 25.89 12.52
C TYR A 88 27.70 24.89 12.06
N LYS A 89 28.44 25.26 11.00
CA LYS A 89 29.55 24.47 10.43
C LYS A 89 30.87 25.09 10.86
N PHE A 90 31.70 24.30 11.49
CA PHE A 90 33.03 24.72 11.93
C PHE A 90 34.06 23.60 11.83
N LYS A 91 35.33 24.02 11.85
CA LYS A 91 36.48 23.11 11.90
C LYS A 91 37.29 23.46 13.15
N ILE A 92 37.76 22.45 13.86
CA ILE A 92 38.78 22.62 14.89
C ILE A 92 40.17 22.57 14.24
N THR A 93 40.33 21.61 13.32
CA THR A 93 41.45 21.51 12.36
C THR A 93 40.89 21.11 11.00
N ASP A 94 41.70 21.04 9.97
CA ASP A 94 41.24 20.54 8.66
C ASP A 94 40.73 19.10 8.70
N ASP A 95 41.22 18.32 9.68
CA ASP A 95 40.85 16.94 9.87
C ASP A 95 39.56 16.75 10.71
N HIS A 96 39.19 17.76 11.49
CA HIS A 96 38.04 17.70 12.43
C HIS A 96 36.95 18.69 12.01
N ARG A 97 35.94 18.24 11.30
CA ARG A 97 34.83 19.03 10.80
C ARG A 97 33.53 18.70 11.53
N PHE A 98 32.81 19.72 11.90
CA PHE A 98 31.54 19.61 12.61
C PHE A 98 30.43 20.37 11.88
N ASP A 99 29.24 19.78 11.87
CA ASP A 99 27.98 20.41 11.46
C ASP A 99 26.97 20.16 12.56
N VAL A 100 26.58 21.23 13.25
CA VAL A 100 25.62 21.19 14.36
C VAL A 100 24.37 21.94 13.94
N MET A 101 23.21 21.30 14.09
CA MET A 101 21.93 21.87 13.75
C MET A 101 20.96 21.73 14.92
N ALA A 102 20.19 22.78 15.20
CA ALA A 102 19.05 22.76 16.11
C ALA A 102 17.88 23.50 15.47
N GLY A 103 16.68 22.99 15.66
CA GLY A 103 15.51 23.60 15.04
C GLY A 103 14.20 23.27 15.76
N TYR A 104 13.19 24.07 15.41
CA TYR A 104 11.81 23.92 15.83
C TYR A 104 10.90 24.03 14.62
N SER A 105 9.91 23.13 14.51
CA SER A 105 8.86 23.22 13.50
C SER A 105 7.47 23.09 14.11
N ALA A 106 6.49 23.73 13.46
CA ALA A 106 5.09 23.59 13.81
C ALA A 106 4.25 23.42 12.54
N ASP A 107 3.60 22.26 12.44
CA ASP A 107 2.74 21.89 11.32
C ASP A 107 1.29 21.91 11.76
N ARG A 108 0.41 22.42 10.91
CA ARG A 108 -1.04 22.48 11.14
C ARG A 108 -1.76 22.02 9.89
N TYR A 109 -2.68 21.09 10.09
CA TYR A 109 -3.58 20.57 9.08
C TYR A 109 -5.02 20.91 9.45
N TRP A 110 -5.80 21.30 8.47
CA TRP A 110 -7.23 21.48 8.59
C TRP A 110 -7.91 21.06 7.31
N SER A 111 -9.03 20.32 7.41
CA SER A 111 -9.88 20.00 6.28
C SER A 111 -11.36 20.13 6.62
N LYS A 112 -12.14 20.40 5.59
CA LYS A 112 -13.60 20.36 5.61
C LYS A 112 -14.08 19.66 4.34
N GLU A 113 -14.98 18.73 4.52
CA GLU A 113 -15.72 18.07 3.45
C GLU A 113 -17.22 18.37 3.63
N HIS A 114 -17.89 18.63 2.53
CA HIS A 114 -19.32 18.85 2.48
C HIS A 114 -19.89 18.01 1.35
N ASP A 115 -20.72 17.03 1.71
CA ASP A 115 -21.36 16.10 0.80
C ASP A 115 -22.86 16.38 0.75
N GLN A 116 -23.40 16.40 -0.46
CA GLN A 116 -24.82 16.58 -0.71
C GLN A 116 -25.28 15.59 -1.79
N ALA A 117 -26.40 14.94 -1.55
CA ALA A 117 -27.01 14.06 -2.54
C ALA A 117 -28.46 14.48 -2.84
N TYR A 118 -28.83 14.29 -4.09
CA TYR A 118 -30.14 14.65 -4.66
C TYR A 118 -30.68 13.46 -5.43
N SER A 119 -32.02 13.32 -5.50
CA SER A 119 -32.65 12.27 -6.30
C SER A 119 -34.01 12.70 -6.83
N GLY A 120 -34.56 11.88 -7.76
CA GLY A 120 -35.89 12.11 -8.31
C GLY A 120 -35.93 13.25 -9.34
N PHE A 121 -35.08 13.14 -10.37
CA PHE A 121 -35.05 14.11 -11.47
C PHE A 121 -36.13 13.82 -12.51
N PRO A 122 -36.75 14.87 -13.15
CA PRO A 122 -37.75 14.71 -14.19
C PRO A 122 -37.25 13.93 -15.41
N ASN A 123 -36.00 14.15 -15.80
CA ASN A 123 -35.31 13.39 -16.86
C ASN A 123 -33.79 13.39 -16.61
N ASP A 124 -33.07 12.48 -17.28
CA ASP A 124 -31.65 12.27 -17.09
C ASP A 124 -30.76 13.15 -17.98
N ASP A 125 -31.32 13.82 -18.98
CA ASP A 125 -30.55 14.54 -20.02
C ASP A 125 -30.45 16.05 -19.77
N VAL A 126 -31.55 16.69 -19.37
CA VAL A 126 -31.66 18.16 -19.28
C VAL A 126 -31.91 18.64 -17.87
N LEU A 127 -32.91 18.08 -17.16
CA LEU A 127 -33.31 18.49 -15.83
C LEU A 127 -32.64 17.57 -14.75
N ASN A 128 -31.33 17.55 -14.74
CA ASN A 128 -30.49 16.71 -13.91
C ASN A 128 -29.56 17.52 -12.99
N ASN A 129 -29.89 18.78 -12.72
CA ASN A 129 -29.17 19.63 -11.77
C ASN A 129 -29.86 19.65 -10.39
N ALA A 130 -29.17 20.08 -9.35
CA ALA A 130 -29.63 20.09 -7.96
C ALA A 130 -31.00 20.74 -7.77
N SER A 131 -31.29 21.84 -8.48
CA SER A 131 -32.58 22.57 -8.40
C SER A 131 -33.77 21.84 -9.00
N SER A 132 -33.54 20.80 -9.83
CA SER A 132 -34.58 20.00 -10.47
C SER A 132 -34.93 18.72 -9.71
N ALA A 133 -34.23 18.42 -8.64
CA ALA A 133 -34.44 17.24 -7.81
C ALA A 133 -35.73 17.36 -6.98
N THR A 134 -36.49 16.28 -6.88
CA THR A 134 -37.67 16.20 -6.01
C THR A 134 -37.31 15.85 -4.56
N THR A 135 -36.15 15.25 -4.35
CA THR A 135 -35.65 14.84 -3.04
C THR A 135 -34.25 15.39 -2.82
N VAL A 136 -34.06 16.07 -1.69
CA VAL A 136 -32.77 16.58 -1.21
C VAL A 136 -32.40 15.84 0.07
N ASN A 137 -31.33 15.05 0.03
CA ASN A 137 -30.86 14.35 1.22
C ASN A 137 -30.22 15.34 2.21
N LYS A 138 -30.22 14.95 3.49
CA LYS A 138 -29.54 15.77 4.50
C LYS A 138 -28.05 15.90 4.17
N PRO A 139 -27.48 17.13 4.10
CA PRO A 139 -26.06 17.30 3.85
C PRO A 139 -25.23 16.73 4.98
N MET A 140 -24.05 16.21 4.65
CA MET A 140 -23.06 15.74 5.59
C MET A 140 -21.85 16.65 5.58
N GLU A 141 -21.39 17.05 6.76
CA GLU A 141 -20.15 17.81 6.91
C GLU A 141 -19.16 17.07 7.80
N THR A 142 -17.95 16.95 7.34
CA THR A 142 -16.84 16.34 8.06
C THR A 142 -15.71 17.35 8.24
N TYR A 143 -15.15 17.42 9.44
CA TYR A 143 -14.03 18.28 9.77
C TYR A 143 -12.88 17.43 10.31
N SER A 144 -11.66 17.79 9.92
CA SER A 144 -10.45 17.22 10.48
C SER A 144 -9.46 18.34 10.83
N LYS A 145 -8.78 18.21 11.95
CA LYS A 145 -7.79 19.19 12.39
C LYS A 145 -6.73 18.52 13.23
N SER A 146 -5.48 18.63 12.78
CA SER A 146 -4.34 18.15 13.55
C SER A 146 -3.18 19.13 13.56
N GLY A 147 -2.28 18.94 14.53
CA GLY A 147 -1.07 19.71 14.68
C GLY A 147 0.07 18.86 15.20
N LEU A 148 1.27 19.20 14.75
CA LEU A 148 2.53 18.61 15.17
C LEU A 148 3.49 19.74 15.52
N ASN A 149 4.08 19.69 16.72
CA ASN A 149 5.18 20.57 17.13
C ASN A 149 6.41 19.70 17.32
N SER A 150 7.54 20.14 16.80
CA SER A 150 8.77 19.36 16.79
C SER A 150 9.96 20.19 17.25
N LEU A 151 10.74 19.64 18.15
CA LEU A 151 12.07 20.14 18.51
C LEU A 151 13.09 19.11 18.07
N TYR A 152 14.12 19.53 17.35
CA TYR A 152 15.09 18.61 16.79
C TYR A 152 16.50 19.18 16.79
N GLY A 153 17.49 18.28 16.83
CA GLY A 153 18.89 18.61 16.73
C GLY A 153 19.68 17.51 16.06
N ARG A 154 20.79 17.87 15.43
CA ARG A 154 21.73 16.99 14.75
C ARG A 154 23.15 17.44 15.01
N LEU A 155 24.02 16.46 15.17
CA LEU A 155 25.47 16.61 15.19
C LEU A 155 26.07 15.69 14.13
N SER A 156 26.73 16.25 13.15
CA SER A 156 27.53 15.52 12.19
C SER A 156 29.02 15.81 12.45
N TYR A 157 29.82 14.77 12.51
CA TYR A 157 31.26 14.84 12.71
C TYR A 157 31.98 14.06 11.63
N ASP A 158 32.91 14.73 10.96
CA ASP A 158 33.76 14.16 9.93
C ASP A 158 35.22 14.23 10.42
N PHE A 159 35.85 13.07 10.56
CA PHE A 159 37.26 12.94 10.90
C PHE A 159 38.05 12.40 9.73
N LEU A 160 39.01 13.19 9.24
CA LEU A 160 39.92 12.89 8.12
C LEU A 160 39.18 12.60 6.80
N SER A 161 37.92 12.96 6.65
CA SER A 161 37.04 12.54 5.56
C SER A 161 36.87 11.01 5.43
N ARG A 162 37.27 10.25 6.45
CA ARG A 162 37.26 8.78 6.50
C ARG A 162 36.21 8.24 7.45
N TYR A 163 36.11 8.83 8.65
CA TYR A 163 35.21 8.38 9.71
C TYR A 163 34.12 9.43 9.89
N LEU A 164 32.89 9.04 9.62
CA LEU A 164 31.73 9.93 9.68
C LEU A 164 30.82 9.45 10.81
N LEU A 165 30.38 10.38 11.66
CA LEU A 165 29.42 10.14 12.73
C LEU A 165 28.27 11.14 12.56
N ASP A 166 27.05 10.66 12.52
CA ASP A 166 25.83 11.47 12.62
C ASP A 166 25.04 11.03 13.85
N PHE A 167 24.64 12.00 14.67
CA PHE A 167 23.71 11.82 15.78
C PHE A 167 22.56 12.79 15.63
N SER A 168 21.32 12.31 15.73
CA SER A 168 20.13 13.16 15.72
C SER A 168 19.18 12.80 16.87
N LEU A 169 18.50 13.80 17.36
CA LEU A 169 17.47 13.68 18.37
C LEU A 169 16.27 14.56 17.96
N ARG A 170 15.09 13.96 17.88
CA ARG A 170 13.84 14.65 17.58
C ARG A 170 12.79 14.35 18.64
N SER A 171 12.07 15.37 19.08
CA SER A 171 10.96 15.26 20.00
C SER A 171 9.74 15.92 19.39
N ASP A 172 8.72 15.14 19.11
CA ASP A 172 7.49 15.54 18.44
C ASP A 172 6.30 15.48 19.40
N GLU A 173 5.44 16.49 19.35
CA GLU A 173 4.19 16.54 20.09
C GLU A 173 3.01 16.61 19.11
N SER A 174 2.21 15.53 19.04
CA SER A 174 1.05 15.40 18.14
C SER A 174 -0.27 15.62 18.86
N SER A 175 -1.16 16.37 18.24
CA SER A 175 -2.54 16.56 18.72
C SER A 175 -3.43 15.33 18.52
N LYS A 176 -2.98 14.31 17.78
CA LYS A 176 -3.74 13.08 17.53
C LYS A 176 -3.84 12.16 18.74
N PHE A 177 -3.00 12.39 19.76
CA PHE A 177 -2.95 11.60 20.99
C PHE A 177 -3.50 12.37 22.18
N GLY A 178 -4.05 11.63 23.15
CA GLY A 178 -4.58 12.18 24.39
C GLY A 178 -3.52 12.74 25.34
N PRO A 179 -3.94 13.42 26.39
CA PRO A 179 -3.03 13.92 27.44
C PRO A 179 -2.13 12.80 27.96
N GLY A 180 -0.83 13.10 28.10
CA GLY A 180 0.19 12.15 28.57
C GLY A 180 0.86 11.33 27.46
N ASN A 181 0.24 11.16 26.29
CA ASN A 181 0.76 10.34 25.19
C ASN A 181 1.17 11.16 23.94
N LYS A 182 1.03 12.49 23.98
CA LYS A 182 1.27 13.37 22.83
C LYS A 182 2.70 13.37 22.34
N ARG A 183 3.68 13.18 23.25
CA ARG A 183 5.10 13.35 22.95
C ARG A 183 5.78 12.04 22.61
N GLY A 184 6.45 12.01 21.45
CA GLY A 184 7.39 10.98 21.02
C GLY A 184 8.81 11.53 20.97
N THR A 185 9.82 10.69 21.28
CA THR A 185 11.24 11.05 21.20
C THR A 185 11.98 10.01 20.36
N PHE A 186 12.73 10.49 19.38
CA PHE A 186 13.28 9.70 18.29
C PHE A 186 14.78 9.98 18.16
N PRO A 187 15.64 9.25 18.87
CA PRO A 187 17.09 9.28 18.68
C PRO A 187 17.51 8.45 17.47
N ALA A 188 18.57 8.89 16.78
CA ALA A 188 19.22 8.10 15.75
C ALA A 188 20.74 8.37 15.76
N VAL A 189 21.51 7.36 15.39
CA VAL A 189 22.96 7.44 15.20
C VAL A 189 23.36 6.64 13.98
N SER A 190 24.27 7.19 13.19
CA SER A 190 24.92 6.49 12.08
C SER A 190 26.42 6.68 12.10
N LEU A 191 27.13 5.64 11.70
CA LEU A 191 28.57 5.60 11.53
C LEU A 191 28.87 5.21 10.09
N ALA A 192 29.83 5.88 9.46
CA ALA A 192 30.33 5.45 8.18
C ALA A 192 31.86 5.50 8.16
N TRP A 193 32.45 4.49 7.50
CA TRP A 193 33.88 4.37 7.30
C TRP A 193 34.19 4.28 5.81
N ARG A 194 34.91 5.28 5.30
CA ARG A 194 35.42 5.29 3.93
C ARG A 194 36.71 4.53 3.84
N ILE A 195 36.62 3.24 3.57
CA ILE A 195 37.74 2.31 3.56
C ILE A 195 38.73 2.64 2.42
N ASN A 196 38.22 3.13 1.29
CA ASN A 196 39.04 3.54 0.16
C ASN A 196 39.99 4.74 0.45
N GLN A 197 39.72 5.49 1.54
CA GLN A 197 40.57 6.60 1.96
C GLN A 197 41.71 6.17 2.90
N GLU A 198 41.77 4.88 3.24
CA GLU A 198 42.80 4.36 4.15
C GLU A 198 44.15 4.16 3.42
N PRO A 199 45.30 4.39 4.10
CA PRO A 199 46.64 4.27 3.50
C PRO A 199 46.91 2.89 2.89
N PHE A 200 46.33 1.83 3.43
CA PHE A 200 46.52 0.45 2.93
C PHE A 200 45.80 0.18 1.60
N LEU A 201 44.85 1.04 1.17
CA LEU A 201 44.16 0.96 -0.12
C LEU A 201 44.60 2.04 -1.10
N GLU A 202 45.45 3.00 -0.72
CA GLU A 202 45.87 4.12 -1.54
C GLU A 202 46.53 3.68 -2.87
N SER A 203 47.19 2.52 -2.88
CA SER A 203 47.82 1.95 -4.07
C SER A 203 46.85 1.21 -5.01
N VAL A 204 45.61 0.95 -4.59
CA VAL A 204 44.63 0.19 -5.36
C VAL A 204 43.79 1.16 -6.19
N ARG A 205 44.15 1.32 -7.47
CA ARG A 205 43.57 2.32 -8.38
C ARG A 205 42.17 2.00 -8.89
N ASP A 206 41.74 0.74 -8.74
CA ASP A 206 40.45 0.27 -9.28
C ASP A 206 39.30 0.44 -8.30
N ILE A 207 39.58 0.92 -7.07
CA ILE A 207 38.56 1.19 -6.03
C ILE A 207 38.34 2.70 -5.95
N ASP A 208 37.21 3.19 -6.51
CA ASP A 208 36.87 4.61 -6.48
C ASP A 208 36.21 5.01 -5.16
N ASP A 209 35.26 4.19 -4.69
CA ASP A 209 34.62 4.33 -3.38
C ASP A 209 34.37 2.95 -2.76
N LEU A 210 34.65 2.84 -1.49
CA LEU A 210 34.31 1.68 -0.67
C LEU A 210 33.99 2.19 0.75
N LYS A 211 32.69 2.17 1.08
CA LYS A 211 32.19 2.75 2.32
C LYS A 211 31.32 1.75 3.07
N PHE A 212 31.69 1.48 4.32
CA PHE A 212 30.89 0.70 5.25
C PHE A 212 30.03 1.63 6.10
N ARG A 213 28.78 1.26 6.34
CA ARG A 213 27.78 2.02 7.11
C ARG A 213 27.13 1.17 8.18
N LEU A 214 26.93 1.75 9.36
CA LEU A 214 26.11 1.19 10.44
C LEU A 214 25.17 2.27 10.91
N SER A 215 23.91 1.93 11.11
CA SER A 215 22.95 2.86 11.69
C SER A 215 21.98 2.17 12.64
N TRP A 216 21.57 2.95 13.61
CA TRP A 216 20.49 2.63 14.53
C TRP A 216 19.65 3.87 14.75
N GLY A 217 18.32 3.68 14.78
CA GLY A 217 17.43 4.80 15.03
C GLY A 217 16.03 4.36 15.44
N LYS A 218 15.34 5.30 16.05
CA LYS A 218 13.90 5.18 16.34
C LYS A 218 13.12 6.17 15.52
N THR A 219 11.99 5.74 14.98
CA THR A 219 11.01 6.57 14.28
C THR A 219 9.63 6.36 14.90
N GLY A 220 8.78 7.36 14.80
CA GLY A 220 7.40 7.29 15.28
C GLY A 220 6.40 7.52 14.17
N SER A 221 5.23 6.86 14.28
CA SER A 221 4.10 7.07 13.38
C SER A 221 2.86 7.49 14.17
N THR A 222 2.08 8.40 13.55
CA THR A 222 0.76 8.86 14.04
C THR A 222 -0.34 8.41 13.08
N ASN A 223 -0.23 7.21 12.51
CA ASN A 223 -1.18 6.67 11.53
C ASN A 223 -2.53 6.30 12.18
N VAL A 224 -3.21 7.32 12.68
CA VAL A 224 -4.52 7.24 13.32
C VAL A 224 -5.33 8.46 12.92
N SER A 225 -6.64 8.33 12.88
CA SER A 225 -7.55 9.44 12.59
C SER A 225 -7.46 10.52 13.65
N ASP A 226 -7.71 11.77 13.27
CA ASP A 226 -7.78 12.88 14.19
C ASP A 226 -8.88 12.62 15.24
N PHE A 227 -8.63 13.07 16.47
CA PHE A 227 -9.59 12.94 17.58
C PHE A 227 -9.93 11.51 18.04
N SER A 228 -9.19 10.47 17.62
CA SER A 228 -9.46 9.06 18.02
C SER A 228 -9.42 8.81 19.54
N TYR A 229 -8.92 9.75 20.33
CA TYR A 229 -8.90 9.66 21.79
C TYR A 229 -10.11 10.35 22.47
N ILE A 230 -11.00 10.98 21.70
CA ILE A 230 -12.19 11.73 22.19
C ILE A 230 -13.45 11.03 21.71
N GLN A 231 -14.46 10.92 22.59
CA GLN A 231 -15.80 10.50 22.17
C GLN A 231 -16.51 11.67 21.49
N TYR A 232 -16.97 11.45 20.27
CA TYR A 232 -17.89 12.36 19.60
C TYR A 232 -19.14 11.64 19.12
N PHE A 233 -20.13 12.43 18.76
CA PHE A 233 -21.46 11.99 18.43
C PHE A 233 -21.86 12.48 17.06
N ASN A 234 -22.59 11.65 16.33
CA ASN A 234 -23.19 12.03 15.05
C ASN A 234 -24.59 12.61 15.32
N SER A 235 -24.92 13.69 14.63
CA SER A 235 -26.29 14.19 14.58
C SER A 235 -27.10 13.37 13.60
N ASN A 236 -28.22 12.84 14.05
CA ASN A 236 -29.12 12.01 13.24
C ASN A 236 -30.56 12.48 13.36
N ILE A 237 -31.48 11.92 12.59
CA ILE A 237 -32.93 12.15 12.70
C ILE A 237 -33.58 10.82 13.05
N TYR A 238 -34.35 10.81 14.14
CA TYR A 238 -35.16 9.66 14.56
C TYR A 238 -36.60 10.13 14.79
N GLY A 239 -37.55 9.51 14.09
CA GLY A 239 -38.95 9.90 14.21
C GLY A 239 -39.24 11.35 13.89
N GLY A 240 -38.50 11.99 12.95
CA GLY A 240 -38.63 13.42 12.60
C GLY A 240 -38.01 14.40 13.60
N GLN A 241 -37.35 13.90 14.67
CA GLN A 241 -36.67 14.71 15.68
C GLN A 241 -35.16 14.59 15.55
N SER A 242 -34.42 15.65 15.89
CA SER A 242 -32.96 15.60 15.99
C SER A 242 -32.54 14.63 17.08
N ALA A 243 -31.72 13.65 16.71
CA ALA A 243 -31.18 12.64 17.61
C ALA A 243 -29.64 12.70 17.60
N ILE A 244 -29.03 12.18 18.64
CA ILE A 244 -27.58 12.02 18.76
C ILE A 244 -27.29 10.52 18.81
N THR A 245 -26.39 10.06 17.94
CA THR A 245 -25.88 8.69 17.95
C THR A 245 -24.39 8.69 18.23
N LEU A 246 -23.88 7.61 18.81
CA LEU A 246 -22.45 7.42 18.97
C LEU A 246 -21.79 7.39 17.60
N ALA A 247 -20.58 7.96 17.48
CA ALA A 247 -19.75 7.79 16.30
C ALA A 247 -19.38 6.29 16.12
N THR A 248 -19.02 5.90 14.91
CA THR A 248 -18.71 4.51 14.55
C THR A 248 -17.43 3.97 15.19
N THR A 249 -16.62 4.84 15.81
CA THR A 249 -15.34 4.48 16.45
C THR A 249 -15.37 4.83 17.92
N TYR A 250 -15.02 3.89 18.79
CA TYR A 250 -14.91 4.10 20.23
C TYR A 250 -13.61 4.88 20.56
N PRO A 251 -13.64 5.86 21.49
CA PRO A 251 -12.46 6.62 21.85
C PRO A 251 -11.44 5.78 22.63
N ASN A 252 -10.17 5.97 22.33
CA ASN A 252 -9.10 5.37 23.10
C ASN A 252 -8.16 6.44 23.67
N LYS A 253 -8.27 6.73 24.98
CA LYS A 253 -7.43 7.71 25.66
C LYS A 253 -5.97 7.28 25.80
N ASP A 254 -5.71 5.98 25.73
CA ASP A 254 -4.40 5.37 25.95
C ASP A 254 -3.61 5.22 24.65
N ILE A 255 -4.20 5.62 23.53
CA ILE A 255 -3.53 5.58 22.23
C ILE A 255 -2.25 6.42 22.23
N LYS A 256 -1.17 5.85 21.72
CA LYS A 256 0.16 6.47 21.72
C LYS A 256 0.90 6.21 20.40
N TRP A 257 2.07 6.84 20.27
CA TRP A 257 2.94 6.67 19.12
C TRP A 257 3.24 5.19 18.85
N GLU A 258 3.10 4.81 17.59
CA GLU A 258 3.71 3.59 17.06
C GLU A 258 5.22 3.84 16.95
N MET A 259 6.03 2.96 17.54
CA MET A 259 7.49 3.13 17.63
C MET A 259 8.20 2.06 16.81
N THR A 260 8.97 2.48 15.81
CA THR A 260 9.82 1.58 15.03
C THR A 260 11.28 1.82 15.39
N THR A 261 11.97 0.75 15.80
CA THR A 261 13.43 0.71 16.00
C THR A 261 14.05 -0.02 14.82
N GLU A 262 15.04 0.59 14.18
CA GLU A 262 15.76 0.00 13.05
C GLU A 262 17.26 -0.12 13.35
N TYR A 263 17.83 -1.22 12.92
CA TYR A 263 19.27 -1.49 12.80
C TYR A 263 19.57 -1.76 11.34
N ASN A 264 20.55 -1.07 10.78
CA ASN A 264 20.96 -1.26 9.39
C ASN A 264 22.49 -1.35 9.33
N ALA A 265 22.99 -2.25 8.49
CA ALA A 265 24.40 -2.33 8.11
C ALA A 265 24.48 -2.38 6.58
N GLY A 266 25.35 -1.55 5.99
CA GLY A 266 25.45 -1.45 4.55
C GLY A 266 26.87 -1.22 4.06
N VAL A 267 27.07 -1.54 2.78
CA VAL A 267 28.30 -1.28 2.04
C VAL A 267 27.94 -0.58 0.73
N ASP A 268 28.56 0.57 0.46
CA ASP A 268 28.53 1.22 -0.85
C ASP A 268 29.87 0.97 -1.54
N PHE A 269 29.85 0.70 -2.83
CA PHE A 269 31.06 0.46 -3.61
C PHE A 269 31.01 1.08 -4.99
N SER A 270 32.15 1.52 -5.47
CA SER A 270 32.37 1.99 -6.84
C SER A 270 33.76 1.53 -7.29
N PHE A 271 33.84 0.96 -8.48
CA PHE A 271 35.07 0.42 -9.06
C PHE A 271 35.24 0.85 -10.51
N PHE A 272 36.50 0.83 -10.98
CA PHE A 272 36.89 1.03 -12.37
C PHE A 272 36.45 2.39 -12.94
N ASN A 273 36.69 3.49 -12.21
CA ASN A 273 36.29 4.87 -12.53
C ASN A 273 34.76 5.01 -12.68
N GLY A 274 33.99 4.45 -11.71
CA GLY A 274 32.54 4.51 -11.66
C GLY A 274 31.82 3.56 -12.61
N ARG A 275 32.58 2.73 -13.35
CA ARG A 275 31.98 1.78 -14.32
C ARG A 275 31.20 0.65 -13.67
N LEU A 276 31.50 0.31 -12.44
CA LEU A 276 30.76 -0.64 -11.63
C LEU A 276 30.46 0.01 -10.29
N ASN A 277 29.20 0.15 -9.93
CA ASN A 277 28.78 0.71 -8.67
C ASN A 277 27.59 -0.08 -8.08
N GLY A 278 27.40 0.05 -6.78
CA GLY A 278 26.30 -0.61 -6.11
C GLY A 278 26.29 -0.39 -4.61
N SER A 279 25.29 -0.97 -3.99
CA SER A 279 25.14 -1.02 -2.54
C SER A 279 24.56 -2.35 -2.09
N PHE A 280 24.89 -2.72 -0.87
CA PHE A 280 24.28 -3.85 -0.20
C PHE A 280 23.94 -3.43 1.23
N ASP A 281 22.67 -3.57 1.60
CA ASP A 281 22.15 -3.25 2.92
C ASP A 281 21.43 -4.46 3.52
N ILE A 282 21.61 -4.68 4.82
CA ILE A 282 20.84 -5.60 5.63
C ILE A 282 20.19 -4.83 6.77
N TYR A 283 18.94 -5.14 7.09
CA TYR A 283 18.23 -4.44 8.14
C TYR A 283 17.37 -5.35 9.01
N HIS A 284 17.20 -4.89 10.23
CA HIS A 284 16.22 -5.41 11.19
C HIS A 284 15.40 -4.25 11.73
N ARG A 285 14.07 -4.30 11.49
CA ARG A 285 13.10 -3.34 12.01
C ARG A 285 12.16 -4.03 12.99
N LYS A 286 11.98 -3.42 14.15
CA LYS A 286 10.97 -3.82 15.12
C LYS A 286 10.03 -2.66 15.36
N THR A 287 8.74 -2.88 15.12
CA THR A 287 7.66 -1.93 15.42
C THR A 287 6.92 -2.41 16.66
N ASP A 288 6.94 -1.60 17.69
CA ASP A 288 6.23 -1.85 18.94
C ASP A 288 4.93 -1.02 18.94
N GLY A 289 3.82 -1.66 19.23
CA GLY A 289 2.52 -1.02 19.32
C GLY A 289 2.03 -0.40 18.02
N ALA A 290 2.08 -1.13 16.90
CA ALA A 290 1.49 -0.68 15.65
C ALA A 290 0.00 -0.39 15.82
N LEU A 291 -0.43 0.74 15.24
CA LEU A 291 -1.77 1.27 15.34
C LEU A 291 -2.69 0.58 14.33
N ALA A 292 -3.70 -0.13 14.82
CA ALA A 292 -4.67 -0.80 13.98
C ALA A 292 -6.09 -0.71 14.56
N PRO A 293 -7.13 -0.80 13.70
CA PRO A 293 -8.50 -0.94 14.17
C PRO A 293 -8.68 -2.28 14.88
N ALA A 294 -9.22 -2.22 16.08
CA ALA A 294 -9.53 -3.34 16.93
C ALA A 294 -11.06 -3.46 17.07
N PRO A 295 -11.71 -4.63 16.88
CA PRO A 295 -13.12 -4.76 17.22
C PRO A 295 -13.32 -4.64 18.73
N ILE A 296 -14.52 -4.23 19.07
CA ILE A 296 -15.02 -4.15 20.42
C ILE A 296 -16.31 -4.95 20.50
N ALA A 297 -16.66 -5.45 21.68
CA ALA A 297 -17.89 -6.22 21.88
C ALA A 297 -19.11 -5.43 21.38
N LEU A 298 -20.00 -6.10 20.64
CA LEU A 298 -21.16 -5.48 19.98
C LEU A 298 -22.12 -4.80 20.97
N GLU A 299 -22.10 -5.20 22.23
CA GLU A 299 -22.87 -4.61 23.32
C GLU A 299 -22.55 -3.13 23.57
N PHE A 300 -21.37 -2.66 23.14
CA PHE A 300 -21.02 -1.24 23.18
C PHE A 300 -21.70 -0.39 22.08
N GLY A 301 -22.40 -1.05 21.13
CA GLY A 301 -23.09 -0.39 20.01
C GLY A 301 -22.15 0.23 18.96
N ILE A 302 -20.85 -0.05 19.04
CA ILE A 302 -19.80 0.43 18.14
C ILE A 302 -18.90 -0.75 17.76
N GLY A 303 -18.55 -0.87 16.49
CA GLY A 303 -17.84 -2.04 15.98
C GLY A 303 -16.33 -2.05 16.19
N THR A 304 -15.67 -0.88 16.28
CA THR A 304 -14.20 -0.79 16.29
C THR A 304 -13.66 0.37 17.13
N PHE A 305 -12.41 0.24 17.56
CA PHE A 305 -11.61 1.35 18.12
C PHE A 305 -10.14 1.20 17.67
N TYR A 306 -9.42 2.31 17.60
CA TYR A 306 -7.98 2.26 17.31
C TYR A 306 -7.17 1.99 18.57
N SER A 307 -6.21 1.08 18.47
CA SER A 307 -5.32 0.75 19.58
C SER A 307 -3.93 0.31 19.10
N ASN A 308 -2.94 0.37 19.99
CA ASN A 308 -1.58 -0.12 19.76
C ASN A 308 -1.53 -1.64 20.01
N ILE A 309 -2.02 -2.43 19.06
CA ILE A 309 -2.30 -3.85 19.26
C ILE A 309 -1.27 -4.81 18.69
N LEU A 310 -0.42 -4.36 17.78
CA LEU A 310 0.50 -5.24 17.06
C LEU A 310 1.95 -4.90 17.36
N ASP A 311 2.76 -5.93 17.63
CA ASP A 311 4.21 -5.83 17.52
C ASP A 311 4.66 -6.57 16.26
N LEU A 312 5.50 -5.91 15.46
CA LEU A 312 5.92 -6.39 14.14
C LEU A 312 7.44 -6.44 14.04
N THR A 313 7.94 -7.36 13.25
CA THR A 313 9.33 -7.33 12.79
C THR A 313 9.39 -7.41 11.28
N ASN A 314 10.36 -6.69 10.70
CA ASN A 314 10.73 -6.77 9.30
C ASN A 314 12.25 -7.02 9.23
N ASN A 315 12.65 -8.09 8.55
CA ASN A 315 14.05 -8.44 8.33
C ASN A 315 14.26 -8.55 6.83
N GLY A 316 15.28 -7.89 6.32
CA GLY A 316 15.48 -7.91 4.88
C GLY A 316 16.88 -7.53 4.46
N PHE A 317 17.09 -7.62 3.17
CA PHE A 317 18.25 -7.07 2.50
C PHE A 317 17.84 -6.32 1.23
N GLU A 318 18.66 -5.37 0.85
CA GLU A 318 18.56 -4.62 -0.41
C GLU A 318 19.92 -4.67 -1.09
N PHE A 319 19.95 -5.05 -2.34
CA PHE A 319 21.15 -5.10 -3.16
C PHE A 319 20.91 -4.37 -4.46
N SER A 320 21.82 -3.47 -4.80
CA SER A 320 21.86 -2.81 -6.10
C SER A 320 23.23 -2.95 -6.73
N ILE A 321 23.25 -3.25 -8.02
CA ILE A 321 24.50 -3.32 -8.79
C ILE A 321 24.24 -2.81 -10.21
N GLY A 322 25.13 -1.97 -10.71
CA GLY A 322 25.01 -1.44 -12.06
C GLY A 322 26.23 -0.71 -12.51
N GLY A 323 26.15 -0.18 -13.72
CA GLY A 323 27.21 0.62 -14.32
C GLY A 323 27.27 0.49 -15.82
N ASP A 324 28.38 1.00 -16.38
CA ASP A 324 28.67 0.98 -17.81
C ASP A 324 29.39 -0.32 -18.21
N VAL A 325 28.62 -1.34 -18.56
CA VAL A 325 29.14 -2.67 -18.94
C VAL A 325 29.98 -2.59 -20.20
N VAL A 326 29.49 -1.82 -21.19
CA VAL A 326 30.19 -1.57 -22.43
C VAL A 326 30.22 -0.04 -22.69
N HIS A 327 31.40 0.47 -22.94
CA HIS A 327 31.61 1.86 -23.32
C HIS A 327 32.59 1.96 -24.44
N THR A 328 32.10 2.23 -25.66
CA THR A 328 32.90 2.47 -26.87
C THR A 328 32.52 3.84 -27.46
N LYS A 329 33.21 4.26 -28.50
CA LYS A 329 32.92 5.53 -29.18
C LYS A 329 31.47 5.63 -29.68
N ASP A 330 30.94 4.54 -30.23
CA ASP A 330 29.63 4.51 -30.90
C ASP A 330 28.56 3.74 -30.12
N PHE A 331 28.94 2.91 -29.15
CA PHE A 331 28.01 2.08 -28.39
C PHE A 331 28.29 2.12 -26.90
N THR A 332 27.24 2.40 -26.13
CA THR A 332 27.24 2.29 -24.67
C THR A 332 26.12 1.38 -24.18
N TYR A 333 26.42 0.58 -23.17
CA TYR A 333 25.43 -0.23 -22.47
C TYR A 333 25.56 0.00 -20.97
N ASN A 334 24.55 0.67 -20.40
CA ASN A 334 24.40 0.87 -18.96
C ASN A 334 23.29 -0.02 -18.44
N THR A 335 23.50 -0.65 -17.30
CA THR A 335 22.51 -1.48 -16.63
C THR A 335 22.53 -1.26 -15.12
N MET A 336 21.35 -1.40 -14.48
CA MET A 336 21.19 -1.36 -13.03
C MET A 336 20.19 -2.42 -12.62
N LEU A 337 20.61 -3.34 -11.77
CA LEU A 337 19.78 -4.38 -11.17
C LEU A 337 19.61 -4.08 -9.69
N SER A 338 18.38 -4.04 -9.21
CA SER A 338 18.05 -3.99 -7.78
C SER A 338 17.30 -5.24 -7.35
N ILE A 339 17.72 -5.83 -6.24
CA ILE A 339 17.16 -7.06 -5.65
C ILE A 339 16.88 -6.77 -4.19
N SER A 340 15.63 -6.95 -3.77
CA SER A 340 15.21 -6.76 -2.39
C SER A 340 14.45 -7.97 -1.88
N SER A 341 14.59 -8.22 -0.58
CA SER A 341 13.82 -9.22 0.15
C SER A 341 13.41 -8.63 1.50
N ASN A 342 12.16 -8.84 1.89
CA ASN A 342 11.67 -8.49 3.22
C ASN A 342 10.91 -9.68 3.80
N LYS A 343 11.06 -9.92 5.07
CA LYS A 343 10.27 -10.89 5.82
C LYS A 343 9.59 -10.18 6.98
N ASN A 344 8.30 -9.92 6.82
CA ASN A 344 7.43 -9.37 7.86
C ASN A 344 6.90 -10.47 8.78
N LYS A 345 6.74 -10.17 10.05
CA LYS A 345 6.15 -11.08 11.03
C LYS A 345 5.44 -10.30 12.13
N ILE A 346 4.20 -10.66 12.42
CA ILE A 346 3.51 -10.28 13.64
C ILE A 346 4.13 -11.10 14.78
N THR A 347 4.79 -10.43 15.71
CA THR A 347 5.49 -11.11 16.81
C THR A 347 4.65 -11.20 18.06
N LYS A 348 3.65 -10.30 18.19
CA LYS A 348 2.76 -10.27 19.33
C LYS A 348 1.46 -9.53 19.01
N LEU A 349 0.34 -10.07 19.49
CA LEU A 349 -0.94 -9.40 19.58
C LEU A 349 -1.14 -8.91 21.02
N ASN A 350 -1.28 -7.60 21.21
CA ASN A 350 -1.41 -6.99 22.53
C ASN A 350 -2.91 -6.84 22.89
N GLY A 351 -3.43 -7.73 23.73
CA GLY A 351 -4.79 -7.67 24.28
C GLY A 351 -5.55 -9.00 24.21
N SER A 352 -5.89 -9.56 25.36
CA SER A 352 -6.51 -10.88 25.49
C SER A 352 -7.94 -10.98 24.92
N THR A 353 -8.68 -9.88 24.82
CA THR A 353 -10.01 -9.83 24.18
C THR A 353 -9.93 -9.75 22.65
N LEU A 354 -8.82 -9.30 22.11
CA LEU A 354 -8.58 -9.16 20.68
C LEU A 354 -8.22 -10.48 20.01
N ASP A 355 -7.64 -11.40 20.74
CA ASP A 355 -7.21 -12.72 20.26
C ASP A 355 -8.39 -13.55 19.71
N MET A 356 -9.57 -13.41 20.29
CA MET A 356 -10.76 -14.16 19.88
C MET A 356 -11.51 -13.53 18.70
N MET A 357 -11.43 -12.21 18.50
CA MET A 357 -12.22 -11.49 17.49
C MET A 357 -11.43 -11.08 16.24
N HIS A 358 -10.09 -11.11 16.28
CA HIS A 358 -9.19 -10.64 15.20
C HIS A 358 -8.37 -11.73 14.54
N GLN A 359 -8.53 -12.97 14.92
CA GLN A 359 -7.80 -14.10 14.33
C GLN A 359 -7.93 -14.20 12.80
N ASP A 360 -8.89 -13.49 12.19
CA ASP A 360 -9.04 -13.45 10.74
C ASP A 360 -8.22 -12.37 10.04
N LEU A 361 -7.90 -11.26 10.76
CA LEU A 361 -7.12 -10.16 10.21
C LEU A 361 -5.62 -10.25 10.55
N TYR A 362 -5.31 -10.76 11.74
CA TYR A 362 -3.95 -10.79 12.27
C TYR A 362 -3.65 -12.16 12.86
N MET A 363 -2.56 -12.78 12.41
CA MET A 363 -2.10 -14.06 12.92
C MET A 363 -0.71 -13.91 13.52
N GLU A 364 -0.58 -14.12 14.83
CA GLU A 364 0.73 -14.14 15.48
C GLU A 364 1.62 -15.21 14.86
N GLY A 365 2.87 -14.88 14.61
CA GLY A 365 3.83 -15.75 13.93
C GLY A 365 3.82 -15.66 12.40
N HIS A 366 2.86 -14.95 11.80
CA HIS A 366 2.68 -14.81 10.35
C HIS A 366 2.91 -13.37 9.87
N ALA A 367 2.99 -13.19 8.56
CA ALA A 367 3.10 -11.86 7.96
C ALA A 367 1.76 -11.10 8.03
N MET A 368 1.85 -9.77 8.01
CA MET A 368 0.68 -8.91 7.82
C MET A 368 -0.03 -9.28 6.50
N GLY A 369 -1.36 -9.33 6.54
CA GLY A 369 -2.17 -9.67 5.38
C GLY A 369 -2.18 -11.17 5.02
N THR A 370 -1.66 -12.06 5.88
CA THR A 370 -1.84 -13.50 5.73
C THR A 370 -3.33 -13.84 5.74
N VAL A 371 -3.79 -14.59 4.75
CA VAL A 371 -5.19 -15.06 4.68
C VAL A 371 -5.35 -16.29 5.53
N LYS A 372 -6.38 -16.27 6.38
CA LYS A 372 -6.83 -17.39 7.19
C LYS A 372 -7.98 -18.11 6.50
N GLY A 373 -7.92 -19.42 6.42
CA GLY A 373 -8.94 -20.24 5.78
C GLY A 373 -8.70 -21.72 6.01
N TYR A 374 -9.56 -22.53 5.40
CA TYR A 374 -9.48 -23.98 5.50
C TYR A 374 -8.52 -24.57 4.47
N LYS A 375 -7.84 -25.64 4.84
CA LYS A 375 -7.15 -26.53 3.89
C LYS A 375 -8.13 -27.54 3.35
N VAL A 376 -8.09 -27.78 2.04
CA VAL A 376 -8.95 -28.75 1.36
C VAL A 376 -8.21 -30.07 1.21
N ALA A 377 -8.71 -31.12 1.87
CA ALA A 377 -8.23 -32.49 1.73
C ALA A 377 -8.64 -33.11 0.39
N GLY A 378 -9.78 -32.71 -0.16
CA GLY A 378 -10.34 -33.24 -1.40
C GLY A 378 -11.78 -32.79 -1.61
N ILE A 379 -12.51 -33.57 -2.38
CA ILE A 379 -13.94 -33.41 -2.63
C ILE A 379 -14.62 -34.72 -2.21
N TYR A 380 -15.74 -34.63 -1.47
CA TYR A 380 -16.51 -35.82 -1.08
C TYR A 380 -17.01 -36.57 -2.30
N GLN A 381 -16.61 -37.83 -2.44
CA GLN A 381 -16.93 -38.67 -3.61
C GLN A 381 -18.18 -39.54 -3.40
N SER A 382 -18.53 -39.84 -2.16
CA SER A 382 -19.68 -40.72 -1.84
C SER A 382 -20.30 -40.39 -0.47
N GLN A 383 -21.55 -40.78 -0.30
CA GLN A 383 -22.24 -40.67 0.99
C GLN A 383 -21.59 -41.57 2.06
N ASP A 384 -21.05 -42.73 1.66
CA ASP A 384 -20.34 -43.64 2.60
C ASP A 384 -19.08 -42.96 3.19
N GLN A 385 -18.38 -42.11 2.41
CA GLN A 385 -17.25 -41.37 2.93
C GLN A 385 -17.67 -40.38 4.01
N ILE A 386 -18.76 -39.65 3.78
CA ILE A 386 -19.33 -38.71 4.76
C ILE A 386 -19.75 -39.45 6.01
N SER A 387 -20.49 -40.57 5.84
CA SER A 387 -20.98 -41.36 6.98
C SER A 387 -19.86 -41.89 7.87
N LYS A 388 -18.79 -42.42 7.28
CA LYS A 388 -17.61 -42.89 8.03
C LYS A 388 -16.91 -41.78 8.83
N LEU A 389 -16.77 -40.58 8.25
CA LEU A 389 -16.21 -39.45 8.98
C LEU A 389 -17.10 -38.97 10.10
N ASN A 390 -18.42 -38.98 9.89
CA ASN A 390 -19.39 -38.64 10.94
C ASN A 390 -19.40 -39.67 12.08
N GLU A 391 -19.28 -40.97 11.78
CA GLU A 391 -19.13 -42.02 12.82
C GLU A 391 -17.86 -41.76 13.67
N GLN A 392 -16.75 -41.40 13.06
CA GLN A 392 -15.53 -41.06 13.79
C GLN A 392 -15.66 -39.78 14.63
N ALA A 393 -16.44 -38.82 14.18
CA ALA A 393 -16.75 -37.60 14.93
C ALA A 393 -17.68 -37.92 16.13
N MET A 394 -18.67 -38.80 15.92
CA MET A 394 -19.57 -39.26 16.99
C MET A 394 -18.83 -40.01 18.11
N ASP A 395 -17.80 -40.81 17.78
CA ASP A 395 -16.92 -41.46 18.77
C ASP A 395 -16.17 -40.45 19.63
N LYS A 396 -15.99 -39.22 19.15
CA LYS A 396 -15.36 -38.10 19.85
C LYS A 396 -16.38 -37.14 20.50
N GLY A 397 -17.69 -37.41 20.35
CA GLY A 397 -18.79 -36.63 20.97
C GLY A 397 -19.34 -35.49 20.11
N TYR A 398 -19.10 -35.49 18.79
CA TYR A 398 -19.64 -34.53 17.84
C TYR A 398 -20.69 -35.17 16.93
N ASP A 399 -21.71 -34.42 16.49
CA ASP A 399 -22.77 -34.93 15.64
C ASP A 399 -22.34 -35.22 14.20
N PHE A 400 -21.31 -34.55 13.73
CA PHE A 400 -20.77 -34.63 12.35
C PHE A 400 -19.31 -34.26 12.30
N TYR A 401 -18.59 -34.71 11.27
CA TYR A 401 -17.22 -34.28 10.96
C TYR A 401 -17.20 -32.86 10.34
N GLN A 402 -18.09 -32.61 9.37
CA GLN A 402 -18.25 -31.32 8.71
C GLN A 402 -19.73 -31.03 8.52
N ASP A 403 -20.22 -29.93 9.12
CA ASP A 403 -21.63 -29.56 9.07
C ASP A 403 -22.11 -29.31 7.64
N GLY A 404 -23.30 -29.88 7.31
CA GLY A 404 -23.94 -29.70 6.01
C GLY A 404 -23.19 -30.29 4.81
N ALA A 405 -22.19 -31.14 5.03
CA ALA A 405 -21.42 -31.76 3.96
C ALA A 405 -22.27 -32.65 3.07
N ALA A 406 -22.09 -32.55 1.76
CA ALA A 406 -22.73 -33.40 0.77
C ALA A 406 -21.74 -33.85 -0.31
N VAL A 407 -22.09 -34.91 -1.03
CA VAL A 407 -21.26 -35.40 -2.14
C VAL A 407 -21.02 -34.30 -3.17
N GLY A 408 -19.76 -34.11 -3.57
CA GLY A 408 -19.31 -33.04 -4.45
C GLY A 408 -18.86 -31.76 -3.74
N ASP A 409 -19.00 -31.64 -2.42
CA ASP A 409 -18.50 -30.51 -1.64
C ASP A 409 -17.02 -30.69 -1.28
N TYR A 410 -16.33 -29.59 -0.95
CA TYR A 410 -14.98 -29.65 -0.38
C TYR A 410 -14.99 -30.38 0.96
N MET A 411 -14.05 -31.28 1.14
CA MET A 411 -13.70 -31.92 2.39
C MET A 411 -12.54 -31.15 3.02
N TYR A 412 -12.78 -30.52 4.15
CA TYR A 412 -11.76 -29.75 4.87
C TYR A 412 -10.90 -30.64 5.77
N VAL A 413 -9.71 -30.17 6.10
CA VAL A 413 -8.74 -30.85 6.96
C VAL A 413 -9.01 -30.42 8.41
N ASP A 414 -9.23 -31.39 9.28
CA ASP A 414 -9.15 -31.20 10.74
C ASP A 414 -7.69 -30.93 11.11
N THR A 415 -7.38 -29.65 11.34
CA THR A 415 -6.00 -29.20 11.58
C THR A 415 -5.59 -29.27 13.05
N ASN A 416 -6.55 -29.22 13.96
CA ASN A 416 -6.35 -29.32 15.40
C ASN A 416 -6.48 -30.76 15.93
N GLY A 417 -7.03 -31.69 15.15
CA GLY A 417 -7.15 -33.12 15.48
C GLY A 417 -8.30 -33.46 16.44
N ASP A 418 -9.24 -32.52 16.65
CA ASP A 418 -10.36 -32.75 17.59
C ASP A 418 -11.45 -33.66 17.03
N GLY A 419 -11.54 -33.83 15.71
CA GLY A 419 -12.42 -34.77 15.04
C GLY A 419 -13.64 -34.16 14.36
N TYR A 420 -13.76 -32.84 14.33
CA TYR A 420 -14.77 -32.13 13.55
C TYR A 420 -14.26 -30.83 12.98
N ILE A 421 -14.87 -30.33 11.91
CA ILE A 421 -14.46 -29.09 11.26
C ILE A 421 -15.16 -27.89 11.90
N SER A 422 -14.36 -26.97 12.42
CA SER A 422 -14.79 -25.75 13.09
C SER A 422 -13.95 -24.54 12.69
N GLU A 423 -14.24 -23.37 13.23
CA GLU A 423 -13.41 -22.17 13.08
C GLU A 423 -11.96 -22.38 13.59
N ALA A 424 -11.75 -23.33 14.52
CA ALA A 424 -10.44 -23.67 15.06
C ALA A 424 -9.51 -24.36 14.03
N ASP A 425 -10.08 -24.90 12.94
CA ASP A 425 -9.32 -25.55 11.85
C ASP A 425 -8.83 -24.59 10.79
N ARG A 426 -9.27 -23.33 10.86
CA ARG A 426 -8.78 -22.30 9.94
C ARG A 426 -7.32 -21.97 10.24
N THR A 427 -6.48 -22.02 9.24
CA THR A 427 -5.04 -21.79 9.33
C THR A 427 -4.58 -20.79 8.27
N ALA A 428 -3.30 -20.40 8.29
CA ALA A 428 -2.70 -19.59 7.23
C ALA A 428 -2.69 -20.37 5.91
N ILE A 429 -3.43 -19.88 4.91
CA ILE A 429 -3.53 -20.50 3.59
C ILE A 429 -2.81 -19.72 2.50
N ALA A 430 -2.62 -18.40 2.66
CA ALA A 430 -1.88 -17.57 1.71
C ALA A 430 -1.00 -16.56 2.46
N ASN A 431 0.24 -16.38 1.98
CA ASN A 431 1.18 -15.37 2.46
C ASN A 431 1.47 -14.38 1.34
N PRO A 432 1.10 -13.08 1.49
CA PRO A 432 1.22 -12.07 0.43
C PRO A 432 2.66 -11.62 0.17
N GLU A 433 3.59 -11.90 1.08
CA GLU A 433 4.93 -11.37 0.97
C GLU A 433 5.75 -12.08 -0.12
N PRO A 434 6.29 -11.30 -1.08
CA PRO A 434 7.24 -11.85 -2.04
C PRO A 434 8.54 -12.22 -1.33
N LYS A 435 9.16 -13.32 -1.75
CA LYS A 435 10.49 -13.71 -1.29
C LYS A 435 11.57 -12.78 -1.84
N VAL A 436 11.42 -12.37 -3.10
CA VAL A 436 12.34 -11.47 -3.80
C VAL A 436 11.54 -10.58 -4.74
N PHE A 437 11.89 -9.30 -4.77
CA PHE A 437 11.32 -8.32 -5.70
C PHE A 437 12.36 -7.27 -6.09
N GLY A 438 12.10 -6.58 -7.20
CA GLY A 438 13.03 -5.56 -7.65
C GLY A 438 12.75 -5.04 -9.05
N GLY A 439 13.79 -4.41 -9.60
CA GLY A 439 13.77 -3.84 -10.92
C GLY A 439 15.09 -4.03 -11.65
N TRP A 440 15.01 -4.03 -12.98
CA TRP A 440 16.17 -4.11 -13.85
C TRP A 440 16.04 -3.09 -14.96
N SER A 441 16.84 -2.05 -14.89
CA SER A 441 16.91 -1.01 -15.92
C SER A 441 18.07 -1.25 -16.86
N ASN A 442 17.88 -0.98 -18.15
CA ASN A 442 18.87 -1.13 -19.20
C ASN A 442 18.77 0.05 -20.15
N THR A 443 19.91 0.63 -20.49
CA THR A 443 20.00 1.68 -21.49
C THR A 443 21.12 1.32 -22.46
N LEU A 444 20.74 1.15 -23.72
CA LEU A 444 21.65 0.90 -24.83
C LEU A 444 21.64 2.12 -25.75
N SER A 445 22.79 2.71 -25.96
CA SER A 445 22.93 3.81 -26.92
C SER A 445 23.85 3.37 -28.04
N TYR A 446 23.39 3.52 -29.26
CA TYR A 446 24.19 3.30 -30.47
C TYR A 446 24.10 4.52 -31.38
N LYS A 447 25.20 5.29 -31.46
CA LYS A 447 25.22 6.59 -32.16
C LYS A 447 24.04 7.46 -31.65
N ASN A 448 23.12 7.79 -32.52
CA ASN A 448 21.98 8.67 -32.25
C ASN A 448 20.74 7.94 -31.71
N PHE A 449 20.77 6.61 -31.62
CA PHE A 449 19.69 5.80 -31.07
C PHE A 449 19.93 5.50 -29.59
N THR A 450 18.89 5.60 -28.79
CA THR A 450 18.87 5.16 -27.39
C THR A 450 17.66 4.29 -27.14
N LEU A 451 17.89 3.07 -26.65
CA LEU A 451 16.87 2.14 -26.19
C LEU A 451 16.96 2.01 -24.67
N SER A 452 15.90 2.43 -23.98
CA SER A 452 15.77 2.28 -22.53
C SER A 452 14.69 1.27 -22.21
N MET A 453 14.96 0.35 -21.28
CA MET A 453 14.02 -0.69 -20.83
C MET A 453 14.03 -0.76 -19.31
N LEU A 454 12.84 -0.86 -18.73
CA LEU A 454 12.64 -1.09 -17.30
C LEU A 454 11.82 -2.35 -17.10
N PHE A 455 12.43 -3.34 -16.50
CA PHE A 455 11.76 -4.55 -16.03
C PHE A 455 11.45 -4.42 -14.54
N GLN A 456 10.30 -4.91 -14.15
CA GLN A 456 9.86 -5.05 -12.75
C GLN A 456 9.56 -6.52 -12.51
N TYR A 457 9.94 -7.03 -11.35
CA TYR A 457 9.68 -8.42 -11.00
C TYR A 457 9.38 -8.60 -9.51
N GLN A 458 8.60 -9.63 -9.25
CA GLN A 458 8.27 -10.13 -7.93
C GLN A 458 8.18 -11.64 -8.00
N PHE A 459 8.87 -12.35 -7.12
CA PHE A 459 8.85 -13.82 -7.04
C PHE A 459 8.55 -14.30 -5.62
N GLY A 460 7.69 -15.30 -5.53
CA GLY A 460 7.13 -15.78 -4.28
C GLY A 460 6.02 -14.86 -3.77
N GLY A 461 5.28 -15.32 -2.80
CA GLY A 461 4.04 -14.68 -2.36
C GLY A 461 2.82 -15.28 -3.05
N ASP A 462 1.73 -15.31 -2.30
CA ASP A 462 0.45 -15.89 -2.71
C ASP A 462 -0.66 -14.87 -2.48
N ALA A 463 -1.63 -14.84 -3.38
CA ALA A 463 -2.82 -14.02 -3.24
C ALA A 463 -4.09 -14.88 -3.30
N TYR A 464 -5.09 -14.46 -2.58
CA TYR A 464 -6.40 -15.10 -2.57
C TYR A 464 -7.28 -14.53 -3.67
N TYR A 465 -7.71 -15.39 -4.61
CA TYR A 465 -8.54 -15.00 -5.75
C TYR A 465 -10.03 -15.05 -5.40
N SER A 466 -10.52 -13.98 -4.77
CA SER A 466 -11.91 -13.89 -4.29
C SER A 466 -12.94 -13.94 -5.40
N THR A 467 -12.63 -13.42 -6.59
CA THR A 467 -13.51 -13.52 -7.77
C THR A 467 -13.78 -14.98 -8.16
N MET A 468 -12.77 -15.87 -8.01
CA MET A 468 -12.95 -17.29 -8.25
C MET A 468 -13.87 -17.93 -7.22
N GLN A 469 -13.68 -17.61 -5.94
CA GLN A 469 -14.55 -18.08 -4.86
C GLN A 469 -16.01 -17.66 -5.07
N GLU A 470 -16.23 -16.41 -5.44
CA GLU A 470 -17.59 -15.90 -5.70
C GLU A 470 -18.24 -16.55 -6.91
N SER A 471 -17.47 -16.75 -8.00
CA SER A 471 -17.95 -17.50 -9.16
C SER A 471 -18.37 -18.92 -8.78
N ALA A 472 -17.63 -19.56 -7.83
CA ALA A 472 -17.96 -20.88 -7.32
C ALA A 472 -19.20 -20.91 -6.43
N SER A 473 -19.59 -19.76 -5.87
CA SER A 473 -20.75 -19.66 -4.96
C SER A 473 -22.11 -19.87 -5.64
N GLY A 474 -22.16 -19.83 -6.98
CA GLY A 474 -23.40 -19.99 -7.73
C GLY A 474 -24.44 -18.89 -7.49
N ALA A 475 -24.02 -17.70 -7.04
CA ALA A 475 -24.92 -16.57 -6.80
C ALA A 475 -25.69 -16.20 -8.07
N ILE A 476 -26.98 -15.91 -7.91
CA ILE A 476 -27.88 -15.56 -9.02
C ILE A 476 -27.32 -14.38 -9.82
N GLY A 477 -27.20 -14.54 -11.14
CA GLY A 477 -26.74 -13.50 -12.04
C GLY A 477 -25.21 -13.36 -12.14
N MET A 478 -24.43 -14.20 -11.46
CA MET A 478 -22.98 -14.27 -11.62
C MET A 478 -22.62 -15.28 -12.71
N SER A 479 -21.69 -14.88 -13.59
CA SER A 479 -21.09 -15.79 -14.56
C SER A 479 -19.97 -16.59 -13.89
N ILE A 480 -19.86 -17.88 -14.20
CA ILE A 480 -18.71 -18.67 -13.80
C ILE A 480 -17.48 -18.29 -14.62
N LEU A 481 -16.31 -18.31 -13.99
CA LEU A 481 -15.05 -18.08 -14.70
C LEU A 481 -14.74 -19.23 -15.67
N ARG A 482 -14.08 -18.91 -16.79
CA ARG A 482 -13.71 -19.88 -17.81
C ARG A 482 -12.91 -21.06 -17.25
N GLU A 483 -12.06 -20.83 -16.26
CA GLU A 483 -11.26 -21.88 -15.62
C GLU A 483 -12.13 -22.94 -14.90
N MET A 484 -13.29 -22.53 -14.38
CA MET A 484 -14.22 -23.45 -13.72
C MET A 484 -15.04 -24.28 -14.69
N TYR A 485 -15.21 -23.78 -15.93
CA TYR A 485 -15.98 -24.51 -16.94
C TYR A 485 -15.27 -25.84 -17.27
N GLY A 486 -15.98 -26.91 -16.99
CA GLY A 486 -15.44 -28.25 -17.16
C GLY A 486 -14.47 -28.73 -16.06
N ASN A 487 -14.20 -27.93 -15.02
CA ASN A 487 -13.29 -28.26 -13.90
C ASN A 487 -14.01 -28.32 -12.54
N THR A 488 -15.35 -28.29 -12.53
CA THR A 488 -16.18 -28.49 -11.34
C THR A 488 -16.61 -29.95 -11.23
N TRP A 489 -16.75 -30.43 -10.00
CA TRP A 489 -17.14 -31.79 -9.71
C TRP A 489 -18.56 -32.11 -10.24
N THR A 490 -18.69 -33.26 -10.87
CA THR A 490 -19.96 -33.92 -11.23
C THR A 490 -19.81 -35.42 -11.02
N PRO A 491 -20.91 -36.20 -10.94
CA PRO A 491 -20.79 -37.67 -10.82
C PRO A 491 -19.94 -38.32 -11.88
N ASP A 492 -19.85 -37.73 -13.09
CA ASP A 492 -19.04 -38.21 -14.22
C ASP A 492 -17.62 -37.62 -14.24
N ARG A 493 -17.30 -36.69 -13.33
CA ARG A 493 -15.98 -36.04 -13.20
C ARG A 493 -15.59 -35.89 -11.75
N THR A 494 -15.06 -36.95 -11.19
CA THR A 494 -14.70 -37.07 -9.78
C THR A 494 -13.31 -36.52 -9.45
N ASP A 495 -12.46 -36.28 -10.47
CA ASP A 495 -11.11 -35.72 -10.39
C ASP A 495 -11.06 -34.18 -10.55
N ALA A 496 -12.20 -33.52 -10.47
CA ALA A 496 -12.33 -32.08 -10.64
C ALA A 496 -11.52 -31.29 -9.60
N LYS A 497 -10.99 -30.14 -10.03
CA LYS A 497 -10.26 -29.20 -9.16
C LYS A 497 -11.21 -28.48 -8.18
N TYR A 498 -12.41 -28.15 -8.63
CA TYR A 498 -13.39 -27.36 -7.86
C TYR A 498 -14.58 -28.22 -7.45
N ALA A 499 -15.14 -27.90 -6.29
CA ALA A 499 -16.39 -28.50 -5.80
C ALA A 499 -17.55 -28.30 -6.78
N LYS A 500 -18.63 -29.04 -6.59
CA LYS A 500 -19.86 -28.88 -7.38
C LYS A 500 -20.39 -27.45 -7.30
N LEU A 501 -20.94 -26.96 -8.38
CA LEU A 501 -21.69 -25.70 -8.40
C LEU A 501 -23.04 -25.88 -7.70
N MET A 502 -23.41 -24.95 -6.82
CA MET A 502 -24.65 -25.00 -6.07
C MET A 502 -25.46 -23.73 -6.29
N TRP A 503 -26.77 -23.89 -6.38
CA TRP A 503 -27.71 -22.79 -6.31
C TRP A 503 -27.94 -22.43 -4.84
N MET A 504 -27.54 -21.24 -4.40
CA MET A 504 -27.59 -20.80 -3.01
C MET A 504 -26.86 -21.78 -2.05
N PRO A 505 -25.52 -21.83 -2.08
CA PRO A 505 -24.78 -22.70 -1.19
C PRO A 505 -25.06 -22.35 0.27
N SER A 506 -25.15 -23.36 1.12
CA SER A 506 -25.22 -23.15 2.56
C SER A 506 -23.95 -22.44 3.05
N VAL A 507 -24.07 -21.66 4.11
CA VAL A 507 -22.99 -20.82 4.65
C VAL A 507 -21.71 -21.61 5.00
N TYR A 508 -21.82 -22.91 5.20
CA TYR A 508 -20.77 -23.76 5.77
C TYR A 508 -20.06 -24.69 4.78
N THR A 509 -20.37 -24.63 3.49
CA THR A 509 -19.78 -25.54 2.51
C THR A 509 -18.74 -24.86 1.62
N ASN A 510 -18.93 -24.86 0.31
CA ASN A 510 -17.94 -24.47 -0.70
C ASN A 510 -17.60 -22.97 -0.74
N THR A 511 -18.31 -22.12 0.04
CA THR A 511 -18.13 -20.66 0.06
C THR A 511 -17.12 -20.16 1.09
N GLN A 512 -16.61 -21.03 1.94
CA GLN A 512 -15.60 -20.67 2.93
C GLN A 512 -14.25 -20.36 2.25
N ALA A 513 -13.49 -19.45 2.85
CA ALA A 513 -12.13 -19.18 2.42
C ALA A 513 -11.28 -20.46 2.52
N ASN A 514 -10.67 -20.89 1.42
CA ASN A 514 -9.89 -22.12 1.38
C ASN A 514 -8.72 -22.04 0.37
N ASP A 515 -7.79 -22.96 0.48
CA ASP A 515 -6.56 -22.96 -0.29
C ASP A 515 -6.73 -23.27 -1.81
N ARG A 516 -7.92 -23.71 -2.25
CA ARG A 516 -8.20 -23.92 -3.67
C ARG A 516 -8.27 -22.64 -4.49
N TYR A 517 -8.46 -21.50 -3.81
CA TYR A 517 -8.52 -20.18 -4.42
C TYR A 517 -7.24 -19.36 -4.19
N VAL A 518 -6.18 -20.00 -3.73
CA VAL A 518 -4.86 -19.39 -3.53
C VAL A 518 -3.98 -19.62 -4.75
N TYR A 519 -3.41 -18.55 -5.28
CA TYR A 519 -2.53 -18.57 -6.46
C TYR A 519 -1.27 -17.75 -6.20
N SER A 520 -0.17 -18.11 -6.87
CA SER A 520 1.04 -17.29 -6.86
C SER A 520 0.77 -15.95 -7.55
N ASN A 521 1.20 -14.84 -6.90
CA ASN A 521 1.19 -13.52 -7.49
C ASN A 521 2.57 -13.11 -8.07
N SER A 522 3.41 -14.09 -8.35
CA SER A 522 4.73 -13.87 -8.97
C SER A 522 4.58 -13.35 -10.39
N TYR A 523 5.44 -12.40 -10.77
CA TYR A 523 5.48 -11.89 -12.14
C TYR A 523 6.85 -11.36 -12.55
N PHE A 524 7.06 -11.31 -13.88
CA PHE A 524 8.13 -10.55 -14.54
C PHE A 524 7.51 -9.69 -15.63
N ARG A 525 7.71 -8.36 -15.57
CA ARG A 525 7.01 -7.38 -16.41
C ARG A 525 7.99 -6.44 -17.10
N LEU A 526 7.80 -6.22 -18.42
CA LEU A 526 8.39 -5.09 -19.10
C LEU A 526 7.51 -3.85 -18.85
N ARG A 527 7.94 -3.06 -17.83
CA ARG A 527 7.19 -1.90 -17.34
C ARG A 527 7.21 -0.73 -18.31
N ASN A 528 8.40 -0.49 -18.89
CA ASN A 528 8.59 0.58 -19.84
C ASN A 528 9.66 0.19 -20.87
N ILE A 529 9.43 0.54 -22.12
CA ILE A 529 10.43 0.51 -23.18
C ILE A 529 10.32 1.79 -23.98
N THR A 530 11.45 2.50 -24.16
CA THR A 530 11.53 3.73 -24.93
C THR A 530 12.64 3.62 -25.95
N LEU A 531 12.31 3.81 -27.22
CA LEU A 531 13.28 3.97 -28.29
C LEU A 531 13.27 5.44 -28.71
N SER A 532 14.42 6.09 -28.64
CA SER A 532 14.61 7.49 -29.07
C SER A 532 15.69 7.62 -30.12
N TYR A 533 15.51 8.60 -30.99
CA TYR A 533 16.49 9.03 -31.98
C TYR A 533 16.72 10.53 -31.84
N THR A 534 17.98 10.91 -31.66
CA THR A 534 18.40 12.31 -31.58
C THR A 534 19.01 12.74 -32.92
N PHE A 535 18.46 13.78 -33.52
CA PHE A 535 18.93 14.28 -34.81
C PHE A 535 20.29 14.97 -34.68
N GLU A 536 21.12 14.81 -35.71
CA GLU A 536 22.40 15.49 -35.75
C GLU A 536 22.22 17.01 -35.87
N PRO A 537 22.99 17.81 -35.13
CA PRO A 537 22.90 19.28 -35.18
C PRO A 537 22.96 19.85 -36.58
N ALA A 538 23.83 19.31 -37.46
CA ALA A 538 24.00 19.75 -38.85
C ALA A 538 22.70 19.69 -39.69
N TRP A 539 21.75 18.82 -39.36
CA TRP A 539 20.47 18.77 -40.03
C TRP A 539 19.48 19.84 -39.54
N LEU A 540 19.70 20.34 -38.30
CA LEU A 540 18.80 21.24 -37.59
C LEU A 540 19.18 22.73 -37.78
N GLU A 541 20.44 23.02 -38.12
CA GLU A 541 20.94 24.40 -38.31
C GLU A 541 20.08 25.20 -39.30
N ARG A 542 19.61 24.57 -40.39
CA ARG A 542 18.75 25.21 -41.39
C ARG A 542 17.35 25.56 -40.88
N LEU A 543 16.94 24.92 -39.77
CA LEU A 543 15.61 25.10 -39.16
C LEU A 543 15.66 26.03 -37.95
N HIS A 544 16.83 26.58 -37.60
CA HIS A 544 17.05 27.40 -36.39
C HIS A 544 16.65 26.66 -35.10
N VAL A 545 16.84 25.34 -35.09
CA VAL A 545 16.56 24.47 -33.95
C VAL A 545 17.88 23.97 -33.39
N SER A 546 18.13 24.17 -32.10
CA SER A 546 19.38 23.77 -31.43
C SER A 546 19.44 22.28 -31.11
N GLY A 547 18.29 21.60 -31.02
CA GLY A 547 18.21 20.17 -30.79
C GLY A 547 16.82 19.60 -31.13
N ALA A 548 16.80 18.38 -31.66
CA ALA A 548 15.54 17.64 -31.89
C ALA A 548 15.70 16.17 -31.58
N SER A 549 14.68 15.57 -31.02
CA SER A 549 14.61 14.12 -30.86
C SER A 549 13.18 13.62 -31.01
N VAL A 550 13.04 12.43 -31.55
CA VAL A 550 11.78 11.68 -31.59
C VAL A 550 11.89 10.48 -30.69
N PHE A 551 10.78 10.10 -30.05
CA PHE A 551 10.76 8.92 -29.22
C PHE A 551 9.43 8.17 -29.34
N PHE A 552 9.51 6.88 -29.16
CA PHE A 552 8.38 5.97 -29.02
C PHE A 552 8.52 5.26 -27.68
N THR A 553 7.45 5.32 -26.87
CA THR A 553 7.39 4.65 -25.57
C THR A 553 6.21 3.70 -25.54
N ALA A 554 6.44 2.48 -25.04
CA ALA A 554 5.38 1.55 -24.67
C ALA A 554 5.49 1.21 -23.19
N THR A 555 4.33 1.17 -22.49
CA THR A 555 4.26 0.81 -21.08
C THR A 555 3.45 -0.47 -20.89
N ASN A 556 3.83 -1.27 -19.87
CA ASN A 556 3.19 -2.55 -19.53
C ASN A 556 3.05 -3.49 -20.74
N LEU A 557 4.09 -3.57 -21.58
CA LEU A 557 4.03 -4.24 -22.87
C LEU A 557 3.72 -5.73 -22.74
N PHE A 558 4.33 -6.41 -21.76
CA PHE A 558 3.98 -7.77 -21.39
C PHE A 558 4.24 -8.05 -19.91
N THR A 559 3.51 -9.03 -19.38
CA THR A 559 3.69 -9.59 -18.04
C THR A 559 3.68 -11.11 -18.15
N ILE A 560 4.70 -11.76 -17.60
CA ILE A 560 4.81 -13.21 -17.48
C ILE A 560 4.38 -13.55 -16.05
N THR A 561 3.33 -14.35 -15.89
CA THR A 561 2.74 -14.68 -14.58
C THR A 561 1.85 -15.91 -14.69
N ASP A 562 1.71 -16.64 -13.58
CA ASP A 562 0.73 -17.73 -13.42
C ASP A 562 -0.56 -17.25 -12.73
N TRP A 563 -0.67 -15.94 -12.44
CA TRP A 563 -1.86 -15.34 -11.85
C TRP A 563 -3.07 -15.46 -12.80
N PRO A 564 -4.20 -16.06 -12.38
CA PRO A 564 -5.35 -16.28 -13.25
C PRO A 564 -6.22 -15.04 -13.46
N GLY A 565 -6.08 -14.02 -12.62
CA GLY A 565 -6.83 -12.76 -12.70
C GLY A 565 -6.25 -11.76 -13.69
N LEU A 566 -6.73 -10.53 -13.66
CA LEU A 566 -6.38 -9.48 -14.62
C LEU A 566 -4.93 -9.00 -14.49
N ASP A 567 -4.45 -8.81 -13.27
CA ASP A 567 -3.09 -8.31 -13.00
C ASP A 567 -2.57 -8.83 -11.65
N PRO A 568 -1.38 -9.46 -11.58
CA PRO A 568 -0.81 -9.96 -10.33
C PRO A 568 -0.37 -8.87 -9.35
N ASP A 569 -0.17 -7.62 -9.84
CA ASP A 569 0.26 -6.46 -9.07
C ASP A 569 -0.92 -5.58 -8.62
N MET A 570 -2.15 -6.08 -8.77
CA MET A 570 -3.35 -5.42 -8.22
C MET A 570 -3.31 -5.52 -6.69
N ALA A 571 -2.50 -4.65 -6.11
CA ALA A 571 -2.39 -4.55 -4.67
C ALA A 571 -3.71 -4.03 -4.07
N ALA A 572 -4.15 -4.66 -3.01
CA ALA A 572 -5.16 -4.07 -2.14
C ALA A 572 -4.70 -2.67 -1.68
N THR A 573 -5.60 -1.73 -1.68
CA THR A 573 -5.34 -0.32 -1.30
C THR A 573 -4.96 -0.15 0.17
N ASN A 574 -4.99 -1.22 0.95
CA ASN A 574 -4.79 -1.24 2.39
C ASN A 574 -3.72 -2.29 2.74
N ALA A 575 -2.77 -1.90 3.58
CA ALA A 575 -1.70 -2.79 4.05
C ALA A 575 -2.22 -4.06 4.77
N PHE A 576 -3.45 -4.02 5.28
CA PHE A 576 -4.10 -5.11 5.99
C PHE A 576 -4.84 -6.09 5.06
N THR A 577 -5.06 -5.74 3.80
CA THR A 577 -5.83 -6.54 2.82
C THR A 577 -5.06 -6.87 1.55
N LYS A 578 -3.73 -6.82 1.59
CA LYS A 578 -2.84 -7.05 0.43
C LYS A 578 -2.99 -8.40 -0.28
N THR A 579 -3.71 -9.32 0.32
CA THR A 579 -3.82 -10.70 -0.16
C THR A 579 -5.05 -11.00 -0.98
N THR A 580 -5.99 -10.07 -1.04
CA THR A 580 -7.24 -10.27 -1.74
C THR A 580 -7.24 -9.47 -3.04
N GLU A 581 -7.64 -10.10 -4.15
CA GLU A 581 -7.86 -9.37 -5.39
C GLU A 581 -8.82 -8.20 -5.18
N THR A 582 -8.46 -7.05 -5.71
CA THR A 582 -9.35 -5.88 -5.70
C THR A 582 -10.27 -5.96 -6.92
N LYS A 583 -11.52 -6.37 -6.71
CA LYS A 583 -12.50 -6.70 -7.75
C LYS A 583 -12.86 -5.54 -8.68
N ASP A 584 -12.83 -4.32 -8.17
CA ASP A 584 -13.35 -3.13 -8.86
C ASP A 584 -12.24 -2.24 -9.42
N VAL A 585 -11.02 -2.76 -9.56
CA VAL A 585 -9.89 -2.02 -10.11
C VAL A 585 -9.76 -2.25 -11.60
N TYR A 586 -9.64 -1.16 -12.35
CA TYR A 586 -9.36 -1.23 -13.77
C TYR A 586 -7.96 -1.82 -13.99
N PRO A 587 -7.80 -2.86 -14.84
CA PRO A 587 -6.51 -3.49 -15.06
C PRO A 587 -5.50 -2.52 -15.66
N MET A 588 -4.21 -2.73 -15.39
CA MET A 588 -3.15 -1.93 -15.98
C MET A 588 -3.20 -2.02 -17.51
N SER A 589 -3.45 -0.88 -18.15
CA SER A 589 -3.49 -0.78 -19.61
C SER A 589 -2.09 -0.81 -20.22
N ARG A 590 -1.98 -1.36 -21.42
CA ARG A 590 -0.84 -1.10 -22.30
C ARG A 590 -1.04 0.26 -22.92
N SER A 591 -0.03 1.11 -22.86
CA SER A 591 -0.08 2.41 -23.54
C SER A 591 1.10 2.56 -24.50
N PHE A 592 0.84 3.29 -25.58
CA PHE A 592 1.82 3.61 -26.60
C PHE A 592 1.82 5.11 -26.80
N SER A 593 2.99 5.73 -26.73
CA SER A 593 3.17 7.16 -26.90
C SER A 593 4.23 7.43 -27.93
N PHE A 594 3.97 8.39 -28.79
CA PHE A 594 4.95 8.93 -29.73
C PHE A 594 5.14 10.41 -29.44
N GLY A 595 6.39 10.86 -29.37
CA GLY A 595 6.69 12.24 -29.02
C GLY A 595 7.83 12.82 -29.84
N LEU A 596 7.78 14.15 -30.01
CA LEU A 596 8.79 14.99 -30.60
C LEU A 596 9.22 16.04 -29.57
N LYS A 597 10.53 16.14 -29.32
CA LYS A 597 11.14 17.19 -28.50
C LYS A 597 11.95 18.10 -29.40
N LEU A 598 11.69 19.40 -29.33
CA LEU A 598 12.43 20.45 -30.03
C LEU A 598 13.04 21.39 -29.00
N GLN A 599 14.25 21.82 -29.27
CA GLN A 599 14.98 22.81 -28.48
C GLN A 599 15.39 23.95 -29.43
N PHE A 600 14.96 25.16 -29.11
CA PHE A 600 15.24 26.36 -29.90
C PHE A 600 16.37 27.17 -29.32
#